data_404f560a8f7ff59efe65f5035285d141
#
_entry.id   404f560a8f7ff59efe65f5035285d141
#
_cell.length_a   1.000
_cell.length_b   1.000
_cell.length_c   1.000
_cell.angle_alpha   90.00
_cell.angle_beta   90.00
_cell.angle_gamma   90.00
#
_symmetry.space_group_name_H-M   'P 1'
#
loop_
_entity.id
_entity.type
_entity.pdbx_description
1 polymer ?
#
loop_
_entity_poly.entity_id
_entity_poly.type
_entity_poly.pdbx_seq_one_letter_code
_entity_poly.pdbx_strand_id
1 'polypeptide(L)'
;MCACLTVTAAVLGVSSCAWGRDDGKSTRPPSAPRGLTVQAGSATSVHVMWNSTTDGSDVTGYEIYRGTAKVKDVPADQHMVDITGLKPAATYTFSVRARDGDGNVSPDSKKLRVTTPAATAADRKAPSRPRTLRGEAQGGHAATLAWGASKDDRSVASYEIYQGASKIHSVGGGTTDTLITGLRPGTTYTFTVKARDAADNFSAASPAVRVRTAAGKDSGRATAPGGFGARTHKSGDGAYYIDLTWKPPHTGGAVTEYQIHLDGKSATSLVFGGTAPQGKAKHSFYVGRKAGETHRVKLRAKLPDGTWGRYSPERTVTTAQSGPK
;
A
#
# COMPACT_ATOMS: atom_id res chain seq x y z
N MET A 1 33.35 80.47 2.66
CA MET A 1 33.26 79.94 1.29
C MET A 1 33.96 78.61 1.31
N CYS A 2 33.20 77.54 1.56
CA CYS A 2 33.69 76.18 1.51
C CYS A 2 32.88 75.41 0.47
N ALA A 3 33.55 74.98 -0.57
CA ALA A 3 32.96 74.15 -1.63
C ALA A 3 32.99 72.66 -1.20
N CYS A 4 31.83 72.05 -1.10
CA CYS A 4 31.70 70.60 -0.92
C CYS A 4 31.62 69.93 -2.29
N LEU A 5 32.64 69.15 -2.63
CA LEU A 5 32.61 68.21 -3.76
C LEU A 5 31.81 66.95 -3.32
N THR A 6 30.70 66.64 -3.97
CA THR A 6 29.98 65.39 -3.87
C THR A 6 30.50 64.40 -4.91
N VAL A 7 31.14 63.35 -4.43
CA VAL A 7 31.52 62.19 -5.25
C VAL A 7 30.33 61.21 -5.32
N THR A 8 29.75 61.09 -6.48
CA THR A 8 28.72 60.07 -6.78
C THR A 8 29.40 58.73 -7.12
N ALA A 9 29.32 57.78 -6.22
CA ALA A 9 29.72 56.40 -6.49
C ALA A 9 28.58 55.66 -7.21
N ALA A 10 28.81 55.29 -8.45
CA ALA A 10 27.92 54.40 -9.21
C ALA A 10 28.10 52.94 -8.71
N VAL A 11 27.10 52.41 -8.02
CA VAL A 11 27.04 51.02 -7.67
C VAL A 11 26.49 50.24 -8.86
N LEU A 12 27.34 49.49 -9.55
CA LEU A 12 26.95 48.50 -10.53
C LEU A 12 26.33 47.31 -9.79
N GLY A 13 25.01 47.22 -9.81
CA GLY A 13 24.25 46.06 -9.31
C GLY A 13 24.48 44.87 -10.24
N VAL A 14 25.28 43.91 -9.80
CA VAL A 14 25.32 42.58 -10.39
C VAL A 14 24.03 41.84 -9.97
N SER A 15 23.06 41.80 -10.89
CA SER A 15 21.92 40.87 -10.76
C SER A 15 22.44 39.45 -10.85
N SER A 16 22.68 38.81 -9.70
CA SER A 16 22.81 37.39 -9.63
C SER A 16 21.44 36.78 -9.88
N CYS A 17 21.19 36.25 -11.08
CA CYS A 17 20.12 35.33 -11.33
C CYS A 17 20.36 34.11 -10.42
N ALA A 18 19.74 34.13 -9.25
CA ALA A 18 19.57 32.92 -8.47
C ALA A 18 18.68 31.97 -9.31
N TRP A 19 19.31 31.00 -9.95
CA TRP A 19 18.60 29.86 -10.47
C TRP A 19 18.02 29.13 -9.26
N GLY A 20 16.73 29.39 -9.02
CA GLY A 20 15.98 28.61 -8.05
C GLY A 20 16.13 27.15 -8.46
N ARG A 21 16.77 26.36 -7.62
CA ARG A 21 16.61 24.90 -7.66
C ARG A 21 15.13 24.66 -7.46
N ASP A 22 14.49 24.29 -8.55
CA ASP A 22 13.16 23.68 -8.48
C ASP A 22 13.38 22.32 -7.80
N ASP A 23 13.09 22.25 -6.50
CA ASP A 23 13.32 21.08 -5.67
C ASP A 23 12.42 19.91 -6.05
N GLY A 24 11.83 19.93 -7.25
CA GLY A 24 11.08 18.81 -7.83
C GLY A 24 9.84 18.39 -7.01
N LYS A 25 9.40 19.23 -6.06
CA LYS A 25 8.19 18.98 -5.29
C LYS A 25 6.96 19.08 -6.19
N SER A 26 6.20 18.01 -6.23
CA SER A 26 4.89 18.04 -6.87
C SER A 26 3.97 19.00 -6.14
N THR A 27 3.47 20.01 -6.82
CA THR A 27 2.46 20.93 -6.27
C THR A 27 1.04 20.39 -6.47
N ARG A 28 0.89 19.26 -7.18
CA ARG A 28 -0.41 18.67 -7.48
C ARG A 28 -0.75 17.61 -6.44
N PRO A 29 -1.80 17.82 -5.61
CA PRO A 29 -2.22 16.82 -4.65
C PRO A 29 -2.73 15.53 -5.33
N PRO A 30 -2.67 14.38 -4.65
CA PRO A 30 -3.29 13.14 -5.11
C PRO A 30 -4.78 13.29 -5.36
N SER A 31 -5.36 12.40 -6.16
CA SER A 31 -6.81 12.33 -6.30
C SER A 31 -7.48 11.73 -5.04
N ALA A 32 -8.73 12.08 -4.82
CA ALA A 32 -9.51 11.55 -3.71
C ALA A 32 -9.65 10.02 -3.79
N PRO A 33 -9.45 9.27 -2.68
CA PRO A 33 -9.69 7.83 -2.63
C PRO A 33 -11.12 7.47 -3.04
N ARG A 34 -11.28 6.38 -3.80
CA ARG A 34 -12.57 5.89 -4.28
C ARG A 34 -12.95 4.58 -3.59
N GLY A 35 -14.18 4.12 -3.79
CA GLY A 35 -14.63 2.84 -3.26
C GLY A 35 -14.69 2.79 -1.74
N LEU A 36 -14.85 3.94 -1.06
CA LEU A 36 -15.02 3.95 0.38
C LEU A 36 -16.22 3.09 0.78
N THR A 37 -15.99 2.18 1.72
CA THR A 37 -17.03 1.44 2.44
C THR A 37 -16.79 1.57 3.93
N VAL A 38 -17.87 1.62 4.70
CA VAL A 38 -17.84 1.69 6.17
C VAL A 38 -18.83 0.69 6.73
N GLN A 39 -18.41 -0.13 7.68
CA GLN A 39 -19.21 -1.19 8.28
C GLN A 39 -19.01 -1.16 9.79
N ALA A 40 -20.09 -1.20 10.56
CA ALA A 40 -19.99 -1.39 12.00
C ALA A 40 -19.44 -2.79 12.29
N GLY A 41 -18.32 -2.85 12.97
CA GLY A 41 -17.68 -4.10 13.40
C GLY A 41 -18.27 -4.61 14.72
N SER A 42 -18.58 -3.68 15.63
CA SER A 42 -19.19 -3.93 16.93
C SER A 42 -19.88 -2.66 17.45
N ALA A 43 -20.35 -2.68 18.69
CA ALA A 43 -20.91 -1.50 19.36
C ALA A 43 -19.88 -0.39 19.53
N THR A 44 -18.60 -0.67 19.50
CA THR A 44 -17.51 0.27 19.78
C THR A 44 -16.52 0.42 18.65
N SER A 45 -16.74 -0.22 17.50
CA SER A 45 -15.82 -0.18 16.36
C SER A 45 -16.52 -0.09 15.01
N VAL A 46 -15.83 0.55 14.07
CA VAL A 46 -16.22 0.66 12.66
C VAL A 46 -15.03 0.25 11.79
N HIS A 47 -15.29 -0.55 10.79
CA HIS A 47 -14.37 -0.96 9.76
C HIS A 47 -14.48 -0.03 8.57
N VAL A 48 -13.37 0.61 8.17
CA VAL A 48 -13.27 1.55 7.05
C VAL A 48 -12.37 0.96 5.99
N MET A 49 -12.83 0.88 4.75
CA MET A 49 -12.07 0.36 3.60
C MET A 49 -12.20 1.30 2.41
N TRP A 50 -11.18 1.33 1.55
CA TRP A 50 -11.15 2.13 0.33
C TRP A 50 -10.24 1.49 -0.73
N ASN A 51 -10.37 1.95 -1.97
CA ASN A 51 -9.49 1.51 -3.05
C ASN A 51 -8.22 2.37 -3.08
N SER A 52 -7.12 1.80 -3.55
CA SER A 52 -5.90 2.55 -3.85
C SER A 52 -6.18 3.73 -4.77
N THR A 53 -5.50 4.85 -4.53
CA THR A 53 -5.48 5.97 -5.46
C THR A 53 -4.64 5.61 -6.68
N THR A 54 -5.18 5.75 -7.90
CA THR A 54 -4.59 5.22 -9.15
C THR A 54 -4.23 6.29 -10.18
N ASP A 55 -4.08 7.54 -9.78
CA ASP A 55 -3.81 8.69 -10.66
C ASP A 55 -2.33 8.92 -10.98
N GLY A 56 -1.45 8.01 -10.57
CA GLY A 56 -0.01 8.12 -10.78
C GLY A 56 0.72 9.00 -9.78
N SER A 57 0.02 9.56 -8.77
CA SER A 57 0.65 10.27 -7.66
C SER A 57 1.40 9.30 -6.73
N ASP A 58 2.51 9.75 -6.15
CA ASP A 58 3.32 8.98 -5.20
C ASP A 58 2.66 9.02 -3.80
N VAL A 59 1.50 8.36 -3.66
CA VAL A 59 0.80 8.28 -2.37
C VAL A 59 1.66 7.54 -1.36
N THR A 60 1.92 8.17 -0.22
CA THR A 60 2.71 7.63 0.90
C THR A 60 1.84 7.18 2.08
N GLY A 61 0.58 7.60 2.11
CA GLY A 61 -0.33 7.22 3.18
C GLY A 61 -1.74 7.72 2.96
N TYR A 62 -2.62 7.32 3.88
CA TYR A 62 -4.01 7.77 3.92
C TYR A 62 -4.35 8.31 5.30
N GLU A 63 -5.16 9.35 5.31
CA GLU A 63 -5.69 9.97 6.52
C GLU A 63 -7.18 9.65 6.63
N ILE A 64 -7.60 9.10 7.77
CA ILE A 64 -9.00 8.76 8.04
C ILE A 64 -9.60 9.85 8.91
N TYR A 65 -10.74 10.37 8.47
CA TYR A 65 -11.48 11.42 9.14
C TYR A 65 -12.82 10.88 9.67
N ARG A 66 -13.17 11.32 10.90
CA ARG A 66 -14.47 11.16 11.51
C ARG A 66 -15.10 12.55 11.65
N GLY A 67 -16.08 12.86 10.80
CA GLY A 67 -16.56 14.22 10.64
C GLY A 67 -15.46 15.11 10.05
N THR A 68 -15.00 16.09 10.83
CA THR A 68 -13.89 16.99 10.48
C THR A 68 -12.58 16.60 11.18
N ALA A 69 -12.60 15.71 12.15
CA ALA A 69 -11.44 15.32 12.93
C ALA A 69 -10.69 14.16 12.27
N LYS A 70 -9.38 14.32 12.05
CA LYS A 70 -8.49 13.22 11.69
C LYS A 70 -8.36 12.25 12.87
N VAL A 71 -8.67 10.97 12.66
CA VAL A 71 -8.67 9.95 13.72
C VAL A 71 -7.60 8.88 13.52
N LYS A 72 -7.05 8.74 12.30
CA LYS A 72 -6.03 7.75 12.02
C LYS A 72 -5.20 8.16 10.81
N ASP A 73 -3.91 7.81 10.83
CA ASP A 73 -3.03 7.76 9.67
C ASP A 73 -2.66 6.30 9.41
N VAL A 74 -2.59 5.90 8.14
CA VAL A 74 -2.15 4.58 7.73
C VAL A 74 -1.21 4.68 6.52
N PRO A 75 -0.26 3.74 6.35
CA PRO A 75 0.64 3.73 5.19
C PRO A 75 -0.12 3.43 3.89
N ALA A 76 0.51 3.75 2.76
CA ALA A 76 -0.09 3.66 1.43
C ALA A 76 -0.52 2.25 1.00
N ASP A 77 0.05 1.22 1.59
CA ASP A 77 -0.25 -0.18 1.32
C ASP A 77 -1.44 -0.72 2.14
N GLN A 78 -1.91 0.06 3.11
CA GLN A 78 -3.07 -0.30 3.93
C GLN A 78 -4.31 0.42 3.40
N HIS A 79 -5.30 -0.37 2.97
CA HIS A 79 -6.56 0.13 2.40
C HIS A 79 -7.78 -0.19 3.27
N MET A 80 -7.52 -0.56 4.51
CA MET A 80 -8.53 -0.86 5.51
C MET A 80 -8.02 -0.57 6.91
N VAL A 81 -8.92 -0.16 7.81
CA VAL A 81 -8.58 0.09 9.21
C VAL A 81 -9.82 -0.05 10.10
N ASP A 82 -9.60 -0.54 11.32
CA ASP A 82 -10.61 -0.49 12.37
C ASP A 82 -10.47 0.80 13.18
N ILE A 83 -11.53 1.55 13.28
CA ILE A 83 -11.66 2.69 14.21
C ILE A 83 -12.41 2.20 15.42
N THR A 84 -11.73 2.16 16.55
CA THR A 84 -12.21 1.64 17.84
C THR A 84 -12.49 2.76 18.85
N GLY A 85 -13.04 2.42 20.03
CA GLY A 85 -13.34 3.40 21.08
C GLY A 85 -14.52 4.29 20.74
N LEU A 86 -15.42 3.85 19.88
CA LEU A 86 -16.64 4.55 19.51
C LEU A 86 -17.72 4.34 20.58
N LYS A 87 -18.68 5.25 20.64
CA LYS A 87 -19.86 5.09 21.51
C LYS A 87 -20.86 4.15 20.83
N PRO A 88 -21.53 3.26 21.61
CA PRO A 88 -22.64 2.45 21.11
C PRO A 88 -23.83 3.32 20.66
N ALA A 89 -24.66 2.76 19.78
CA ALA A 89 -25.88 3.39 19.25
C ALA A 89 -25.64 4.80 18.70
N ALA A 90 -24.43 5.09 18.20
CA ALA A 90 -24.04 6.40 17.72
C ALA A 90 -23.76 6.39 16.22
N THR A 91 -24.16 7.47 15.54
CA THR A 91 -23.92 7.62 14.10
C THR A 91 -22.69 8.46 13.86
N TYR A 92 -21.81 7.95 13.00
CA TYR A 92 -20.57 8.60 12.59
C TYR A 92 -20.51 8.77 11.08
N THR A 93 -19.78 9.79 10.64
CA THR A 93 -19.50 10.01 9.22
C THR A 93 -18.00 9.89 9.01
N PHE A 94 -17.58 9.06 8.05
CA PHE A 94 -16.17 8.87 7.72
C PHE A 94 -15.86 9.34 6.31
N SER A 95 -14.64 9.82 6.12
CA SER A 95 -13.99 10.08 4.84
C SER A 95 -12.52 9.72 4.92
N VAL A 96 -11.88 9.55 3.77
CA VAL A 96 -10.46 9.23 3.64
C VAL A 96 -9.82 10.21 2.66
N ARG A 97 -8.60 10.64 2.95
CA ARG A 97 -7.75 11.44 2.06
C ARG A 97 -6.47 10.68 1.78
N ALA A 98 -5.93 10.83 0.58
CA ALA A 98 -4.59 10.37 0.23
C ALA A 98 -3.58 11.48 0.52
N ARG A 99 -2.37 11.11 0.93
CA ARG A 99 -1.24 12.01 1.15
C ARG A 99 -0.04 11.51 0.35
N ASP A 100 0.65 12.41 -0.35
CA ASP A 100 1.88 12.10 -1.10
C ASP A 100 3.16 12.29 -0.27
N GLY A 101 4.31 12.06 -0.92
CA GLY A 101 5.63 12.22 -0.30
C GLY A 101 6.05 13.67 -0.05
N ASP A 102 5.43 14.61 -0.74
CA ASP A 102 5.68 16.05 -0.59
C ASP A 102 4.78 16.70 0.47
N GLY A 103 3.86 15.91 1.06
CA GLY A 103 2.92 16.33 2.11
C GLY A 103 1.62 16.92 1.57
N ASN A 104 1.37 16.89 0.26
CA ASN A 104 0.08 17.32 -0.29
C ASN A 104 -1.00 16.30 0.06
N VAL A 105 -2.19 16.79 0.39
CA VAL A 105 -3.34 15.98 0.80
C VAL A 105 -4.46 16.14 -0.22
N SER A 106 -5.06 15.02 -0.62
CA SER A 106 -6.17 15.00 -1.57
C SER A 106 -7.45 15.63 -1.00
N PRO A 107 -8.43 15.95 -1.84
CA PRO A 107 -9.81 16.15 -1.38
C PRO A 107 -10.34 14.91 -0.63
N ASP A 108 -11.42 15.10 0.15
CA ASP A 108 -12.12 14.00 0.79
C ASP A 108 -12.63 12.97 -0.23
N SER A 109 -12.58 11.70 0.11
CA SER A 109 -13.42 10.68 -0.53
C SER A 109 -14.90 11.00 -0.37
N LYS A 110 -15.78 10.21 -0.98
CA LYS A 110 -17.21 10.23 -0.62
C LYS A 110 -17.35 10.05 0.89
N LYS A 111 -18.20 10.88 1.52
CA LYS A 111 -18.51 10.76 2.96
C LYS A 111 -19.59 9.71 3.16
N LEU A 112 -19.34 8.72 4.02
CA LEU A 112 -20.30 7.67 4.35
C LEU A 112 -20.66 7.70 5.83
N ARG A 113 -21.93 7.42 6.12
CA ARG A 113 -22.47 7.33 7.48
C ARG A 113 -22.60 5.87 7.89
N VAL A 114 -22.34 5.61 9.16
CA VAL A 114 -22.53 4.30 9.80
C VAL A 114 -23.01 4.51 11.22
N THR A 115 -23.91 3.64 11.68
CA THR A 115 -24.37 3.64 13.08
C THR A 115 -23.82 2.38 13.75
N THR A 116 -23.15 2.56 14.89
CA THR A 116 -22.72 1.46 15.74
C THR A 116 -23.93 0.79 16.39
N PRO A 117 -23.95 -0.55 16.57
CA PRO A 117 -24.98 -1.22 17.35
C PRO A 117 -25.11 -0.66 18.78
N ALA A 118 -26.24 -0.91 19.42
CA ALA A 118 -26.41 -0.63 20.83
C ALA A 118 -25.45 -1.49 21.67
N ALA A 119 -25.00 -0.97 22.81
CA ALA A 119 -24.22 -1.77 23.75
C ALA A 119 -25.09 -2.93 24.28
N THR A 120 -24.54 -4.11 24.24
CA THR A 120 -25.08 -5.28 24.94
C THR A 120 -24.46 -5.34 26.32
N ALA A 121 -25.23 -5.12 27.36
CA ALA A 121 -24.73 -5.20 28.73
C ALA A 121 -24.15 -6.59 29.00
N ALA A 122 -22.87 -6.64 29.42
CA ALA A 122 -22.16 -7.79 29.95
C ALA A 122 -22.25 -9.12 29.13
N ASP A 123 -22.35 -9.02 27.78
CA ASP A 123 -22.29 -10.20 26.93
C ASP A 123 -20.85 -10.73 26.87
N ARG A 124 -20.67 -12.00 27.28
CA ARG A 124 -19.37 -12.71 27.26
C ARG A 124 -19.43 -13.99 26.41
N LYS A 125 -20.54 -14.19 25.70
CA LYS A 125 -20.77 -15.40 24.94
C LYS A 125 -20.50 -15.14 23.47
N ALA A 126 -19.48 -15.81 22.97
CA ALA A 126 -19.08 -15.65 21.57
C ALA A 126 -20.09 -16.33 20.62
N PRO A 127 -20.27 -15.77 19.41
CA PRO A 127 -21.05 -16.41 18.35
C PRO A 127 -20.51 -17.82 18.02
N SER A 128 -21.38 -18.67 17.53
CA SER A 128 -20.94 -19.93 16.93
C SER A 128 -20.08 -19.66 15.70
N ARG A 129 -19.12 -20.55 15.43
CA ARG A 129 -18.30 -20.44 14.23
C ARG A 129 -19.15 -20.51 12.95
N PRO A 130 -18.83 -19.74 11.91
CA PRO A 130 -19.45 -19.90 10.59
C PRO A 130 -19.19 -21.30 10.06
N ARG A 131 -20.22 -21.94 9.51
CA ARG A 131 -20.14 -23.31 8.97
C ARG A 131 -20.14 -23.27 7.44
N THR A 132 -19.80 -24.41 6.83
CA THR A 132 -19.94 -24.61 5.37
C THR A 132 -19.34 -23.50 4.51
N LEU A 133 -18.17 -22.95 4.92
CA LEU A 133 -17.50 -21.97 4.07
C LEU A 133 -17.17 -22.59 2.71
N ARG A 134 -17.66 -21.94 1.65
CA ARG A 134 -17.39 -22.29 0.25
C ARG A 134 -16.73 -21.11 -0.42
N GLY A 135 -15.89 -21.39 -1.41
CA GLY A 135 -15.22 -20.36 -2.20
C GLY A 135 -15.14 -20.78 -3.65
N GLU A 136 -15.43 -19.86 -4.53
CA GLU A 136 -15.38 -20.06 -5.98
C GLU A 136 -14.64 -18.92 -6.65
N ALA A 137 -13.74 -19.25 -7.58
CA ALA A 137 -13.01 -18.25 -8.35
C ALA A 137 -13.94 -17.55 -9.35
N GLN A 138 -13.89 -16.22 -9.33
CA GLN A 138 -14.55 -15.36 -10.30
C GLN A 138 -13.49 -14.79 -11.26
N GLY A 139 -13.06 -15.62 -12.20
CA GLY A 139 -11.95 -15.29 -13.10
C GLY A 139 -10.58 -15.29 -12.41
N GLY A 140 -9.65 -14.50 -12.94
CA GLY A 140 -8.26 -14.44 -12.46
C GLY A 140 -8.05 -13.52 -11.25
N HIS A 141 -8.97 -12.60 -10.96
CA HIS A 141 -8.74 -11.51 -10.02
C HIS A 141 -9.74 -11.43 -8.87
N ALA A 142 -10.68 -12.36 -8.79
CA ALA A 142 -11.68 -12.34 -7.75
C ALA A 142 -12.11 -13.74 -7.31
N ALA A 143 -12.71 -13.84 -6.13
CA ALA A 143 -13.35 -15.05 -5.60
C ALA A 143 -14.61 -14.67 -4.82
N THR A 144 -15.68 -15.40 -5.01
CA THR A 144 -16.86 -15.33 -4.16
C THR A 144 -16.69 -16.30 -3.00
N LEU A 145 -16.97 -15.82 -1.79
CA LEU A 145 -17.02 -16.64 -0.58
C LEU A 145 -18.46 -16.66 -0.07
N ALA A 146 -18.94 -17.82 0.41
CA ALA A 146 -20.25 -17.96 1.04
C ALA A 146 -20.14 -18.91 2.22
N TRP A 147 -20.89 -18.63 3.31
CA TRP A 147 -20.84 -19.42 4.54
C TRP A 147 -22.22 -19.56 5.20
N GLY A 148 -22.37 -20.52 6.08
CA GLY A 148 -23.54 -20.66 6.91
C GLY A 148 -23.56 -19.65 8.04
N ALA A 149 -24.71 -19.02 8.29
CA ALA A 149 -24.87 -18.03 9.34
C ALA A 149 -24.49 -18.59 10.72
N SER A 150 -23.79 -17.78 11.50
CA SER A 150 -23.50 -18.03 12.91
C SER A 150 -24.74 -17.76 13.75
N LYS A 151 -24.86 -18.49 14.86
CA LYS A 151 -25.88 -18.23 15.89
C LYS A 151 -25.22 -17.57 17.08
N ASP A 152 -25.94 -16.65 17.69
CA ASP A 152 -25.54 -15.92 18.88
C ASP A 152 -26.78 -15.71 19.75
N ASP A 153 -26.60 -15.54 21.06
CA ASP A 153 -27.73 -15.32 21.97
C ASP A 153 -28.25 -13.87 21.93
N ARG A 154 -27.48 -12.98 21.35
CA ARG A 154 -27.90 -11.60 21.10
C ARG A 154 -27.98 -11.34 19.59
N SER A 155 -26.87 -11.18 18.93
CA SER A 155 -26.81 -11.06 17.47
C SER A 155 -25.37 -11.03 16.97
N VAL A 156 -25.12 -11.57 15.78
CA VAL A 156 -23.89 -11.37 15.06
C VAL A 156 -23.85 -9.96 14.51
N ALA A 157 -22.86 -9.16 14.88
CA ALA A 157 -22.68 -7.80 14.40
C ALA A 157 -21.96 -7.76 13.05
N SER A 158 -20.96 -8.64 12.86
CA SER A 158 -20.17 -8.68 11.63
C SER A 158 -19.54 -10.06 11.40
N TYR A 159 -19.15 -10.29 10.14
CA TYR A 159 -18.24 -11.38 9.76
C TYR A 159 -16.93 -10.79 9.27
N GLU A 160 -15.82 -11.35 9.73
CA GLU A 160 -14.47 -10.98 9.33
C GLU A 160 -13.85 -12.08 8.47
N ILE A 161 -13.36 -11.72 7.30
CA ILE A 161 -12.74 -12.62 6.34
C ILE A 161 -11.23 -12.53 6.46
N TYR A 162 -10.57 -13.67 6.58
CA TYR A 162 -9.14 -13.79 6.74
C TYR A 162 -8.52 -14.55 5.57
N GLN A 163 -7.35 -14.09 5.15
CA GLN A 163 -6.43 -14.80 4.27
C GLN A 163 -5.21 -15.18 5.11
N GLY A 164 -5.06 -16.47 5.43
CA GLY A 164 -4.09 -16.89 6.43
C GLY A 164 -4.39 -16.25 7.79
N ALA A 165 -3.42 -15.54 8.36
CA ALA A 165 -3.59 -14.79 9.62
C ALA A 165 -4.09 -13.36 9.45
N SER A 166 -4.12 -12.84 8.22
CA SER A 166 -4.46 -11.44 7.93
C SER A 166 -5.94 -11.26 7.67
N LYS A 167 -6.60 -10.36 8.41
CA LYS A 167 -7.95 -9.90 8.07
C LYS A 167 -7.88 -9.07 6.78
N ILE A 168 -8.69 -9.45 5.79
CA ILE A 168 -8.71 -8.81 4.47
C ILE A 168 -10.03 -8.13 4.12
N HIS A 169 -11.11 -8.47 4.83
CA HIS A 169 -12.43 -7.92 4.56
C HIS A 169 -13.35 -8.08 5.77
N SER A 170 -14.44 -7.31 5.80
CA SER A 170 -15.50 -7.42 6.81
C SER A 170 -16.86 -7.08 6.19
N VAL A 171 -17.89 -7.83 6.58
CA VAL A 171 -19.28 -7.59 6.18
C VAL A 171 -20.20 -7.61 7.40
N GLY A 172 -21.38 -7.02 7.27
CA GLY A 172 -22.38 -7.00 8.36
C GLY A 172 -22.89 -8.39 8.73
N GLY A 173 -23.37 -8.54 9.96
CA GLY A 173 -23.84 -9.84 10.52
C GLY A 173 -25.01 -10.47 9.78
N GLY A 174 -25.78 -9.70 9.01
CA GLY A 174 -26.85 -10.21 8.14
C GLY A 174 -26.36 -10.74 6.78
N THR A 175 -25.07 -10.58 6.45
CA THR A 175 -24.49 -10.96 5.16
C THR A 175 -23.69 -12.23 5.31
N THR A 176 -23.96 -13.23 4.50
CA THR A 176 -23.32 -14.56 4.54
C THR A 176 -22.55 -14.90 3.26
N ASP A 177 -22.29 -13.90 2.44
CA ASP A 177 -21.44 -14.02 1.23
C ASP A 177 -20.69 -12.73 0.98
N THR A 178 -19.64 -12.81 0.17
CA THR A 178 -18.89 -11.63 -0.27
C THR A 178 -18.04 -11.93 -1.49
N LEU A 179 -17.72 -10.89 -2.26
CA LEU A 179 -16.77 -10.93 -3.36
C LEU A 179 -15.42 -10.36 -2.89
N ILE A 180 -14.39 -11.18 -2.91
CA ILE A 180 -13.01 -10.75 -2.68
C ILE A 180 -12.37 -10.43 -4.03
N THR A 181 -11.89 -9.20 -4.18
CA THR A 181 -11.24 -8.69 -5.41
C THR A 181 -9.76 -8.44 -5.19
N GLY A 182 -9.02 -8.07 -6.24
CA GLY A 182 -7.59 -7.78 -6.15
C GLY A 182 -6.71 -9.02 -6.02
N LEU A 183 -7.26 -10.21 -6.27
CA LEU A 183 -6.53 -11.46 -6.27
C LEU A 183 -5.65 -11.57 -7.53
N ARG A 184 -4.61 -12.41 -7.45
CA ARG A 184 -3.70 -12.69 -8.58
C ARG A 184 -4.18 -13.90 -9.36
N PRO A 185 -4.07 -13.85 -10.70
CA PRO A 185 -4.38 -14.99 -11.55
C PRO A 185 -3.52 -16.22 -11.23
N GLY A 186 -4.10 -17.41 -11.40
CA GLY A 186 -3.41 -18.69 -11.25
C GLY A 186 -2.90 -18.98 -9.84
N THR A 187 -3.38 -18.23 -8.83
CA THR A 187 -2.87 -18.29 -7.44
C THR A 187 -3.88 -18.99 -6.54
N THR A 188 -3.39 -19.81 -5.62
CA THR A 188 -4.21 -20.48 -4.60
C THR A 188 -4.23 -19.64 -3.33
N TYR A 189 -5.42 -19.34 -2.85
CA TYR A 189 -5.68 -18.60 -1.61
C TYR A 189 -6.38 -19.51 -0.61
N THR A 190 -6.10 -19.30 0.68
CA THR A 190 -6.77 -19.99 1.77
C THR A 190 -7.52 -18.98 2.61
N PHE A 191 -8.84 -19.11 2.68
CA PHE A 191 -9.71 -18.20 3.41
C PHE A 191 -10.35 -18.87 4.61
N THR A 192 -10.58 -18.09 5.67
CA THR A 192 -11.41 -18.42 6.82
C THR A 192 -12.31 -17.25 7.17
N VAL A 193 -13.41 -17.51 7.89
CA VAL A 193 -14.34 -16.49 8.33
C VAL A 193 -14.57 -16.64 9.83
N LYS A 194 -14.62 -15.51 10.56
CA LYS A 194 -15.02 -15.45 11.97
C LYS A 194 -16.26 -14.56 12.11
N ALA A 195 -17.15 -14.90 13.00
CA ALA A 195 -18.24 -14.04 13.41
C ALA A 195 -17.81 -13.21 14.62
N ARG A 196 -18.36 -12.01 14.73
CA ARG A 196 -18.15 -11.08 15.84
C ARG A 196 -19.50 -10.51 16.27
N ASP A 197 -19.77 -10.45 17.58
CA ASP A 197 -20.95 -9.82 18.15
C ASP A 197 -20.74 -8.32 18.43
N ALA A 198 -21.76 -7.67 18.99
CA ALA A 198 -21.68 -6.27 19.36
C ALA A 198 -20.82 -5.99 20.60
N ALA A 199 -20.56 -7.01 21.44
CA ALA A 199 -19.71 -6.94 22.63
C ALA A 199 -18.25 -7.28 22.37
N ASP A 200 -17.86 -7.45 21.10
CA ASP A 200 -16.50 -7.77 20.66
C ASP A 200 -16.05 -9.22 20.97
N ASN A 201 -16.99 -10.15 21.23
CA ASN A 201 -16.64 -11.55 21.31
C ASN A 201 -16.51 -12.15 19.90
N PHE A 202 -15.47 -12.95 19.70
CA PHE A 202 -15.18 -13.59 18.42
C PHE A 202 -15.45 -15.07 18.45
N SER A 203 -16.08 -15.57 17.41
CA SER A 203 -16.19 -17.02 17.19
C SER A 203 -14.83 -17.65 16.89
N ALA A 204 -14.75 -18.96 17.02
CA ALA A 204 -13.72 -19.74 16.34
C ALA A 204 -13.83 -19.54 14.82
N ALA A 205 -12.69 -19.68 14.11
CA ALA A 205 -12.68 -19.59 12.66
C ALA A 205 -13.49 -20.73 12.01
N SER A 206 -14.11 -20.47 10.87
CA SER A 206 -14.68 -21.50 10.01
C SER A 206 -13.62 -22.53 9.60
N PRO A 207 -14.01 -23.73 9.11
CA PRO A 207 -13.10 -24.52 8.31
C PRO A 207 -12.53 -23.68 7.16
N ALA A 208 -11.25 -23.92 6.83
CA ALA A 208 -10.59 -23.19 5.76
C ALA A 208 -11.08 -23.67 4.39
N VAL A 209 -11.24 -22.75 3.45
CA VAL A 209 -11.48 -23.05 2.04
C VAL A 209 -10.29 -22.60 1.19
N ARG A 210 -9.92 -23.43 0.22
CA ARG A 210 -8.90 -23.11 -0.78
C ARG A 210 -9.57 -22.77 -2.09
N VAL A 211 -9.21 -21.59 -2.64
CA VAL A 211 -9.69 -21.12 -3.93
C VAL A 211 -8.50 -20.87 -4.83
N ARG A 212 -8.48 -21.49 -6.01
CA ARG A 212 -7.49 -21.21 -7.04
C ARG A 212 -8.13 -20.32 -8.09
N THR A 213 -7.62 -19.11 -8.25
CA THR A 213 -8.06 -18.19 -9.30
C THR A 213 -7.73 -18.73 -10.69
N ALA A 214 -8.54 -18.39 -11.69
CA ALA A 214 -8.28 -18.77 -13.06
C ALA A 214 -6.90 -18.25 -13.53
N ALA A 215 -6.22 -19.07 -14.33
CA ALA A 215 -5.00 -18.63 -14.99
C ALA A 215 -5.36 -17.51 -16.00
N GLY A 216 -4.69 -16.36 -15.86
CA GLY A 216 -4.83 -15.24 -16.80
C GLY A 216 -3.60 -15.11 -17.70
N LYS A 217 -3.65 -14.26 -18.71
CA LYS A 217 -2.47 -13.90 -19.53
C LYS A 217 -1.31 -13.34 -18.69
N ASP A 218 -1.59 -12.90 -17.46
CA ASP A 218 -0.62 -12.33 -16.53
C ASP A 218 -0.06 -13.33 -15.51
N SER A 219 -0.49 -14.63 -15.58
CA SER A 219 -0.04 -15.66 -14.63
C SER A 219 1.49 -15.82 -14.72
N GLY A 220 2.17 -15.27 -13.74
CA GLY A 220 3.62 -15.32 -13.58
C GLY A 220 4.42 -14.15 -14.15
N ARG A 221 3.96 -13.38 -15.15
CA ARG A 221 4.64 -12.14 -15.58
C ARG A 221 4.31 -10.97 -14.67
N ALA A 222 3.09 -10.89 -14.17
CA ALA A 222 2.63 -9.84 -13.26
C ALA A 222 3.37 -9.81 -11.91
N THR A 223 4.13 -10.86 -11.55
CA THR A 223 4.91 -10.89 -10.31
C THR A 223 6.34 -10.38 -10.47
N ALA A 224 6.78 -10.11 -11.69
CA ALA A 224 8.07 -9.48 -11.97
C ALA A 224 7.97 -7.95 -11.82
N PRO A 225 8.97 -7.30 -11.20
CA PRO A 225 9.05 -5.84 -11.20
C PRO A 225 9.07 -5.28 -12.63
N GLY A 226 8.15 -4.32 -12.90
CA GLY A 226 8.01 -3.74 -14.23
C GLY A 226 8.98 -2.60 -14.50
N GLY A 227 9.25 -2.29 -15.78
CA GLY A 227 10.05 -1.14 -16.18
C GLY A 227 11.45 -1.11 -15.55
N PHE A 228 12.05 -2.29 -15.31
CA PHE A 228 13.35 -2.40 -14.67
C PHE A 228 14.44 -1.76 -15.53
N GLY A 229 15.16 -0.81 -14.92
CA GLY A 229 16.34 -0.13 -15.50
C GLY A 229 17.51 -0.19 -14.54
N ALA A 230 18.72 -0.26 -15.12
CA ALA A 230 19.96 -0.17 -14.39
C ALA A 230 20.91 0.76 -15.13
N ARG A 231 21.66 1.59 -14.38
CA ARG A 231 22.70 2.49 -14.91
C ARG A 231 23.85 2.52 -13.92
N THR A 232 25.05 2.82 -14.39
CA THR A 232 26.18 3.11 -13.51
C THR A 232 26.41 4.61 -13.41
N HIS A 233 26.86 5.06 -12.24
CA HIS A 233 27.44 6.38 -12.08
C HIS A 233 28.70 6.33 -11.22
N LYS A 234 29.58 7.30 -11.41
CA LYS A 234 30.79 7.51 -10.61
C LYS A 234 30.54 8.63 -9.62
N SER A 235 30.76 8.41 -8.35
CA SER A 235 30.68 9.46 -7.32
C SER A 235 31.96 10.33 -7.30
N GLY A 236 31.88 11.47 -6.62
CA GLY A 236 33.00 12.42 -6.53
C GLY A 236 34.26 11.85 -5.86
N ASP A 237 34.12 10.81 -5.02
CA ASP A 237 35.22 10.08 -4.37
C ASP A 237 35.82 8.96 -5.25
N GLY A 238 35.35 8.82 -6.49
CA GLY A 238 35.83 7.83 -7.46
C GLY A 238 35.17 6.44 -7.35
N ALA A 239 34.20 6.26 -6.49
CA ALA A 239 33.44 5.01 -6.35
C ALA A 239 32.39 4.86 -7.46
N TYR A 240 32.13 3.64 -7.91
CA TYR A 240 31.07 3.32 -8.86
C TYR A 240 29.88 2.70 -8.15
N TYR A 241 28.71 3.12 -8.60
CA TYR A 241 27.41 2.66 -8.12
C TYR A 241 26.55 2.17 -9.28
N ILE A 242 25.65 1.24 -8.99
CA ILE A 242 24.56 0.86 -9.90
C ILE A 242 23.26 1.47 -9.37
N ASP A 243 22.64 2.33 -10.18
CA ASP A 243 21.32 2.90 -9.92
C ASP A 243 20.26 2.02 -10.56
N LEU A 244 19.38 1.50 -9.73
CA LEU A 244 18.24 0.70 -10.15
C LEU A 244 16.98 1.53 -10.13
N THR A 245 16.11 1.28 -11.10
CA THR A 245 14.75 1.81 -11.13
C THR A 245 13.77 0.71 -11.54
N TRP A 246 12.59 0.65 -10.92
CA TRP A 246 11.54 -0.31 -11.28
C TRP A 246 10.17 0.18 -10.85
N LYS A 247 9.12 -0.45 -11.36
CA LYS A 247 7.76 -0.32 -10.83
C LYS A 247 7.44 -1.60 -10.04
N PRO A 248 6.85 -1.49 -8.83
CA PRO A 248 6.35 -2.64 -8.09
C PRO A 248 5.42 -3.49 -8.95
N PRO A 249 5.42 -4.82 -8.80
CA PRO A 249 4.43 -5.65 -9.47
C PRO A 249 3.05 -5.44 -8.85
N HIS A 250 2.01 -5.53 -9.67
CA HIS A 250 0.63 -5.49 -9.20
C HIS A 250 0.26 -6.84 -8.57
N THR A 251 0.24 -6.91 -7.24
CA THR A 251 0.12 -8.17 -6.49
C THR A 251 -1.12 -8.25 -5.60
N GLY A 252 -2.03 -7.28 -5.65
CA GLY A 252 -3.19 -7.21 -4.75
C GLY A 252 -2.85 -6.93 -3.28
N GLY A 253 -1.58 -6.63 -2.99
CA GLY A 253 -1.09 -6.23 -1.67
C GLY A 253 0.27 -5.53 -1.79
N ALA A 254 0.73 -4.94 -0.71
CA ALA A 254 1.98 -4.19 -0.69
C ALA A 254 3.21 -5.10 -0.90
N VAL A 255 4.15 -4.64 -1.69
CA VAL A 255 5.46 -5.26 -1.88
C VAL A 255 6.49 -4.40 -1.18
N THR A 256 6.96 -4.87 -0.03
CA THR A 256 7.92 -4.15 0.82
C THR A 256 9.34 -4.73 0.78
N GLU A 257 9.54 -5.87 0.13
CA GLU A 257 10.84 -6.53 0.10
C GLU A 257 11.20 -6.95 -1.33
N TYR A 258 12.44 -6.65 -1.72
CA TYR A 258 13.01 -7.02 -3.02
C TYR A 258 14.37 -7.67 -2.82
N GLN A 259 14.69 -8.69 -3.62
CA GLN A 259 16.00 -9.32 -3.66
C GLN A 259 16.70 -8.93 -4.95
N ILE A 260 17.91 -8.35 -4.83
CA ILE A 260 18.78 -7.99 -5.94
C ILE A 260 19.75 -9.13 -6.17
N HIS A 261 19.89 -9.54 -7.43
CA HIS A 261 20.92 -10.44 -7.89
C HIS A 261 21.92 -9.67 -8.74
N LEU A 262 23.19 -9.87 -8.43
CA LEU A 262 24.33 -9.32 -9.16
C LEU A 262 25.22 -10.49 -9.60
N ASP A 263 25.53 -10.56 -10.88
CA ASP A 263 26.40 -11.58 -11.49
C ASP A 263 26.00 -13.02 -11.14
N GLY A 264 24.68 -13.25 -11.13
CA GLY A 264 24.09 -14.57 -10.85
C GLY A 264 23.95 -14.93 -9.38
N LYS A 265 24.44 -14.11 -8.45
CA LYS A 265 24.37 -14.33 -7.00
C LYS A 265 23.41 -13.35 -6.33
N SER A 266 22.83 -13.77 -5.21
CA SER A 266 22.07 -12.84 -4.35
C SER A 266 23.05 -11.83 -3.74
N ALA A 267 22.89 -10.56 -4.06
CA ALA A 267 23.75 -9.49 -3.57
C ALA A 267 23.19 -8.87 -2.27
N THR A 268 21.90 -8.53 -2.26
CA THR A 268 21.25 -7.92 -1.10
C THR A 268 19.73 -8.04 -1.18
N SER A 269 19.08 -7.87 -0.05
CA SER A 269 17.64 -7.64 0.04
C SER A 269 17.36 -6.21 0.44
N LEU A 270 16.43 -5.57 -0.24
CA LEU A 270 15.90 -4.24 0.09
C LEU A 270 14.60 -4.41 0.85
N VAL A 271 14.55 -3.91 2.07
CA VAL A 271 13.32 -3.87 2.86
C VAL A 271 12.90 -2.41 3.02
N PHE A 272 11.75 -2.06 2.48
CA PHE A 272 11.15 -0.75 2.66
C PHE A 272 10.40 -0.76 4.00
N GLY A 273 11.02 -0.20 5.03
CA GLY A 273 10.44 -0.12 6.37
C GLY A 273 9.22 0.80 6.40
N GLY A 274 8.03 0.21 6.52
CA GLY A 274 6.78 0.91 6.75
C GLY A 274 6.01 1.38 5.52
N THR A 275 6.62 1.62 4.37
CA THR A 275 5.91 2.09 3.16
C THR A 275 6.43 1.39 1.92
N ALA A 276 5.56 0.62 1.25
CA ALA A 276 5.87 0.03 -0.04
C ALA A 276 5.96 1.11 -1.12
N PRO A 277 6.95 1.05 -2.05
CA PRO A 277 7.00 1.99 -3.16
C PRO A 277 5.76 1.83 -4.04
N GLN A 278 5.01 2.90 -4.20
CA GLN A 278 3.76 2.93 -4.98
C GLN A 278 3.99 3.29 -6.45
N GLY A 279 5.04 4.04 -6.73
CA GLY A 279 5.38 4.49 -8.07
C GLY A 279 6.67 3.84 -8.57
N LYS A 280 7.53 4.64 -9.20
CA LYS A 280 8.85 4.20 -9.67
C LYS A 280 9.82 4.15 -8.49
N ALA A 281 10.11 2.94 -8.01
CA ALA A 281 11.11 2.71 -6.98
C ALA A 281 12.54 2.96 -7.51
N LYS A 282 13.43 3.42 -6.64
CA LYS A 282 14.83 3.66 -6.94
C LYS A 282 15.71 3.10 -5.82
N HIS A 283 16.86 2.59 -6.18
CA HIS A 283 17.89 2.18 -5.23
C HIS A 283 19.25 2.28 -5.89
N SER A 284 20.26 2.72 -5.12
CA SER A 284 21.63 2.79 -5.57
C SER A 284 22.51 1.99 -4.63
N PHE A 285 23.43 1.19 -5.16
CA PHE A 285 24.37 0.43 -4.35
C PHE A 285 25.79 0.44 -4.95
N TYR A 286 26.76 0.42 -4.07
CA TYR A 286 28.17 0.42 -4.39
C TYR A 286 28.61 -0.89 -5.05
N VAL A 287 29.44 -0.81 -6.10
CA VAL A 287 29.96 -1.97 -6.84
C VAL A 287 31.49 -2.00 -6.98
N GLY A 288 32.20 -0.96 -6.57
CA GLY A 288 33.66 -0.94 -6.64
C GLY A 288 34.24 0.42 -7.02
N ARG A 289 35.54 0.45 -7.23
CA ARG A 289 36.29 1.64 -7.68
C ARG A 289 36.95 1.45 -9.06
N LYS A 290 36.80 0.26 -9.68
CA LYS A 290 37.43 -0.08 -10.93
C LYS A 290 36.51 0.24 -12.10
N ALA A 291 37.04 0.97 -13.08
CA ALA A 291 36.34 1.25 -14.34
C ALA A 291 36.41 0.04 -15.29
N GLY A 292 35.43 -0.08 -16.17
CA GLY A 292 35.37 -1.13 -17.18
C GLY A 292 34.86 -2.49 -16.69
N GLU A 293 34.44 -2.60 -15.43
CA GLU A 293 33.79 -3.82 -14.92
C GLU A 293 32.35 -3.90 -15.39
N THR A 294 31.99 -5.08 -15.90
CA THR A 294 30.64 -5.35 -16.40
C THR A 294 29.87 -6.21 -15.40
N HIS A 295 28.68 -5.78 -15.05
CA HIS A 295 27.79 -6.44 -14.11
C HIS A 295 26.46 -6.78 -14.75
N ARG A 296 25.91 -7.95 -14.41
CA ARG A 296 24.56 -8.38 -14.77
C ARG A 296 23.67 -8.29 -13.54
N VAL A 297 22.59 -7.52 -13.65
CA VAL A 297 21.71 -7.25 -12.52
C VAL A 297 20.25 -7.52 -12.86
N LYS A 298 19.53 -8.13 -11.93
CA LYS A 298 18.09 -8.35 -11.94
C LYS A 298 17.56 -8.33 -10.52
N LEU A 299 16.26 -8.13 -10.38
CA LEU A 299 15.62 -8.15 -9.06
C LEU A 299 14.28 -8.89 -9.11
N ARG A 300 13.85 -9.38 -7.96
CA ARG A 300 12.52 -9.95 -7.76
C ARG A 300 11.90 -9.40 -6.49
N ALA A 301 10.57 -9.41 -6.45
CA ALA A 301 9.77 -8.94 -5.34
C ALA A 301 9.38 -10.11 -4.43
N LYS A 302 9.34 -9.89 -3.12
CA LYS A 302 8.65 -10.79 -2.18
C LYS A 302 7.17 -10.44 -2.20
N LEU A 303 6.35 -11.42 -2.51
CA LEU A 303 4.92 -11.23 -2.69
C LEU A 303 4.19 -11.22 -1.34
N PRO A 304 2.98 -10.65 -1.25
CA PRO A 304 2.23 -10.59 0.00
C PRO A 304 1.95 -11.94 0.66
N ASP A 305 1.98 -13.05 -0.11
CA ASP A 305 1.86 -14.41 0.40
C ASP A 305 3.18 -15.00 0.93
N GLY A 306 4.25 -14.18 0.99
CA GLY A 306 5.58 -14.58 1.45
C GLY A 306 6.44 -15.31 0.40
N THR A 307 5.91 -15.63 -0.77
CA THR A 307 6.68 -16.28 -1.84
C THR A 307 7.47 -15.24 -2.68
N TRP A 308 8.52 -15.69 -3.36
CA TRP A 308 9.25 -14.83 -4.28
C TRP A 308 8.60 -14.82 -5.66
N GLY A 309 8.36 -13.61 -6.18
CA GLY A 309 7.91 -13.39 -7.55
C GLY A 309 9.00 -13.72 -8.58
N ARG A 310 8.64 -13.58 -9.86
CA ARG A 310 9.60 -13.74 -10.96
C ARG A 310 10.62 -12.61 -10.97
N TYR A 311 11.80 -12.90 -11.52
CA TYR A 311 12.82 -11.89 -11.77
C TYR A 311 12.37 -10.90 -12.85
N SER A 312 12.81 -9.65 -12.70
CA SER A 312 12.83 -8.68 -13.79
C SER A 312 13.68 -9.20 -14.96
N PRO A 313 13.55 -8.63 -16.17
CA PRO A 313 14.55 -8.80 -17.20
C PRO A 313 15.95 -8.46 -16.65
N GLU A 314 16.96 -9.26 -17.01
CA GLU A 314 18.35 -8.97 -16.63
C GLU A 314 18.88 -7.77 -17.41
N ARG A 315 19.65 -6.91 -16.76
CA ARG A 315 20.32 -5.75 -17.34
C ARG A 315 21.83 -5.89 -17.16
N THR A 316 22.55 -5.63 -18.25
CA THR A 316 24.01 -5.53 -18.22
C THR A 316 24.41 -4.06 -18.16
N VAL A 317 25.27 -3.70 -17.21
CA VAL A 317 25.81 -2.36 -17.04
C VAL A 317 27.32 -2.43 -16.88
N THR A 318 28.05 -1.43 -17.38
CA THR A 318 29.50 -1.36 -17.27
C THR A 318 29.88 -0.08 -16.53
N THR A 319 30.80 -0.19 -15.56
CA THR A 319 31.39 0.98 -14.89
C THR A 319 32.20 1.78 -15.89
N ALA A 320 31.66 2.89 -16.40
CA ALA A 320 32.31 3.66 -17.45
C ALA A 320 33.39 4.58 -16.87
N GLN A 321 34.51 4.72 -17.60
CA GLN A 321 35.39 5.88 -17.39
C GLN A 321 34.61 7.16 -17.72
N SER A 322 34.72 8.18 -16.87
CA SER A 322 34.30 9.52 -17.26
C SER A 322 35.11 9.88 -18.51
N GLY A 323 34.43 10.00 -19.66
CA GLY A 323 35.05 10.52 -20.85
C GLY A 323 35.72 11.89 -20.56
N PRO A 324 36.73 12.29 -21.29
CA PRO A 324 37.33 13.61 -21.12
C PRO A 324 36.23 14.68 -21.31
N LYS A 325 36.22 15.67 -20.39
CA LYS A 325 35.38 16.85 -20.48
C LYS A 325 35.71 17.66 -21.72
#